data_9eb627a1b2effa4d70f4e834236f621c
#
_entry.id   9eb627a1b2effa4d70f4e834236f621c
#
_cell.length_a   1.000
_cell.length_b   1.000
_cell.length_c   1.000
_cell.angle_alpha   90.00
_cell.angle_beta   90.00
_cell.angle_gamma   90.00
#
_symmetry.space_group_name_H-M   'P 1'
#
loop_
_entity.id
_entity.type
_entity.pdbx_description
1 polymer ?
#
loop_
_entity_poly.entity_id
_entity_poly.type
_entity_poly.pdbx_seq_one_letter_code
_entity_poly.pdbx_strand_id
1 'polypeptide(L)'
;MTPDQLKLLADTEFDRAAHKKNLREAAHAQLTVPFAGGLFIASPTLIAFLGACNEDIVYIEDSYNNPVQADRVELLNLISTTYRDVVSNWYDELQKSNRIRRANNV
;
A
#
# COMPACT_ATOMS: atom_id res chain seq x y z
N MET A 1 28.41 -11.18 -25.57
CA MET A 1 28.04 -11.45 -24.15
C MET A 1 28.21 -12.94 -23.88
N THR A 2 28.92 -13.28 -22.83
CA THR A 2 29.13 -14.69 -22.44
C THR A 2 27.88 -15.27 -21.77
N PRO A 3 27.67 -16.60 -21.73
CA PRO A 3 26.57 -17.21 -21.01
C PRO A 3 26.53 -16.84 -19.52
N ASP A 4 27.70 -16.69 -18.87
CA ASP A 4 27.79 -16.30 -17.46
C ASP A 4 27.29 -14.85 -17.24
N GLN A 5 27.61 -13.96 -18.18
CA GLN A 5 27.13 -12.57 -18.14
C GLN A 5 25.63 -12.48 -18.34
N LEU A 6 25.06 -13.29 -19.23
CA LEU A 6 23.61 -13.37 -19.44
C LEU A 6 22.90 -13.88 -18.19
N LYS A 7 23.44 -14.92 -17.54
CA LYS A 7 22.87 -15.46 -16.32
C LYS A 7 22.89 -14.43 -15.19
N LEU A 8 24.00 -13.73 -15.02
CA LEU A 8 24.12 -12.68 -14.00
C LEU A 8 23.12 -11.56 -14.22
N LEU A 9 22.94 -11.14 -15.47
CA LEU A 9 21.97 -10.10 -15.83
C LEU A 9 20.53 -10.55 -15.55
N ALA A 10 20.20 -11.80 -15.91
CA ALA A 10 18.88 -12.36 -15.65
C ALA A 10 18.59 -12.48 -14.15
N ASP A 11 19.57 -12.92 -13.35
CA ASP A 11 19.44 -13.01 -11.90
C ASP A 11 19.22 -11.62 -11.28
N THR A 12 19.92 -10.59 -11.75
CA THR A 12 19.75 -9.22 -11.29
C THR A 12 18.36 -8.68 -11.58
N GLU A 13 17.83 -8.92 -12.77
CA GLU A 13 16.46 -8.51 -13.14
C GLU A 13 15.40 -9.23 -12.30
N PHE A 14 15.62 -10.53 -12.05
CA PHE A 14 14.73 -11.32 -11.19
C PHE A 14 14.71 -10.77 -9.77
N ASP A 15 15.88 -10.43 -9.19
CA ASP A 15 15.99 -9.89 -7.84
C ASP A 15 15.31 -8.53 -7.70
N ARG A 16 15.40 -7.67 -8.72
CA ARG A 16 14.70 -6.38 -8.75
C ARG A 16 13.20 -6.56 -8.76
N ALA A 17 12.70 -7.46 -9.59
CA ALA A 17 11.27 -7.74 -9.69
C ALA A 17 10.74 -8.31 -8.38
N ALA A 18 11.48 -9.22 -7.75
CA ALA A 18 11.13 -9.80 -6.45
C ALA A 18 11.10 -8.72 -5.35
N HIS A 19 12.10 -7.86 -5.31
CA HIS A 19 12.17 -6.78 -4.32
C HIS A 19 11.02 -5.78 -4.47
N LYS A 20 10.73 -5.36 -5.70
CA LYS A 20 9.60 -4.47 -6.00
C LYS A 20 8.28 -5.07 -5.57
N LYS A 21 8.08 -6.36 -5.86
CA LYS A 21 6.89 -7.10 -5.46
C LYS A 21 6.77 -7.19 -3.95
N ASN A 22 7.88 -7.47 -3.24
CA ASN A 22 7.90 -7.57 -1.79
C ASN A 22 7.56 -6.24 -1.12
N LEU A 23 8.06 -5.13 -1.63
CA LEU A 23 7.72 -3.80 -1.13
C LEU A 23 6.23 -3.50 -1.29
N ARG A 24 5.65 -3.85 -2.45
CA ARG A 24 4.23 -3.66 -2.71
C ARG A 24 3.37 -4.51 -1.79
N GLU A 25 3.71 -5.77 -1.60
CA GLU A 25 2.97 -6.68 -0.73
C GLU A 25 3.02 -6.22 0.73
N ALA A 26 4.19 -5.79 1.21
CA ALA A 26 4.34 -5.25 2.55
C ALA A 26 3.51 -3.98 2.75
N ALA A 27 3.50 -3.08 1.77
CA ALA A 27 2.68 -1.87 1.80
C ALA A 27 1.19 -2.21 1.84
N HIS A 28 0.72 -3.12 0.98
CA HIS A 28 -0.68 -3.52 0.93
C HIS A 28 -1.14 -4.16 2.24
N ALA A 29 -0.28 -4.95 2.89
CA ALA A 29 -0.59 -5.53 4.20
C ALA A 29 -0.81 -4.45 5.27
N GLN A 30 -0.07 -3.36 5.22
CA GLN A 30 -0.17 -2.24 6.16
C GLN A 30 -1.39 -1.35 5.91
N LEU A 31 -2.05 -1.47 4.77
CA LEU A 31 -3.27 -0.70 4.45
C LEU A 31 -4.52 -1.26 5.12
N THR A 32 -4.44 -2.44 5.72
CA THR A 32 -5.56 -3.06 6.42
C THR A 32 -5.60 -2.57 7.87
N VAL A 33 -6.72 -1.95 8.25
CA VAL A 33 -6.88 -1.35 9.58
C VAL A 33 -8.17 -1.83 10.25
N PRO A 34 -8.15 -2.15 11.56
CA PRO A 34 -9.36 -2.43 12.32
C PRO A 34 -10.04 -1.15 12.77
N PHE A 35 -11.37 -1.12 12.70
CA PHE A 35 -12.16 0.02 13.17
C PHE A 35 -13.59 -0.44 13.45
N ALA A 36 -14.14 -0.03 14.60
CA ALA A 36 -15.55 -0.26 14.97
C ALA A 36 -15.99 -1.74 14.87
N GLY A 37 -15.08 -2.66 15.15
CA GLY A 37 -15.34 -4.10 15.05
C GLY A 37 -15.24 -4.69 13.66
N GLY A 38 -14.91 -3.89 12.65
CA GLY A 38 -14.67 -4.34 11.28
C GLY A 38 -13.21 -4.19 10.87
N LEU A 39 -12.90 -4.69 9.68
CA LEU A 39 -11.58 -4.61 9.08
C LEU A 39 -11.67 -3.91 7.73
N PHE A 40 -10.98 -2.80 7.57
CA PHE A 40 -11.05 -1.97 6.37
C PHE A 40 -9.71 -1.89 5.67
N ILE A 41 -9.75 -1.78 4.35
CA ILE A 41 -8.55 -1.57 3.54
C ILE A 41 -8.51 -0.10 3.13
N ALA A 42 -7.46 0.62 3.56
CA ALA A 42 -7.27 2.01 3.20
C ALA A 42 -7.03 2.12 1.68
N SER A 43 -7.89 2.85 0.99
CA SER A 43 -7.84 3.00 -0.46
C SER A 43 -8.37 4.36 -0.88
N PRO A 44 -7.96 4.87 -2.05
CA PRO A 44 -8.53 6.10 -2.59
C PRO A 44 -10.05 6.03 -2.79
N THR A 45 -10.57 4.86 -3.17
CA THR A 45 -12.01 4.65 -3.36
C THR A 45 -12.78 4.81 -2.05
N LEU A 46 -12.29 4.20 -0.97
CA LEU A 46 -12.91 4.32 0.35
C LEU A 46 -12.81 5.76 0.87
N ILE A 47 -11.67 6.41 0.70
CA ILE A 47 -11.47 7.82 1.08
C ILE A 47 -12.47 8.71 0.34
N ALA A 48 -12.62 8.53 -0.96
CA ALA A 48 -13.55 9.32 -1.77
C ALA A 48 -15.01 9.10 -1.36
N PHE A 49 -15.38 7.85 -1.08
CA PHE A 49 -16.74 7.51 -0.62
C PHE A 49 -17.04 8.21 0.72
N LEU A 50 -16.15 8.08 1.69
CA LEU A 50 -16.35 8.69 3.01
C LEU A 50 -16.34 10.22 2.94
N GLY A 51 -15.52 10.80 2.06
CA GLY A 51 -15.47 12.24 1.87
C GLY A 51 -16.71 12.80 1.18
N ALA A 52 -17.38 12.00 0.34
CA ALA A 52 -18.60 12.41 -0.36
C ALA A 52 -19.87 12.28 0.50
N CYS A 53 -19.83 11.47 1.56
CA CYS A 53 -20.97 11.32 2.47
C CYS A 53 -21.11 12.57 3.35
N ASN A 54 -22.34 12.90 3.73
CA ASN A 54 -22.65 14.04 4.59
C ASN A 54 -23.12 13.61 5.98
N GLU A 55 -23.45 12.34 6.18
CA GLU A 55 -23.92 11.81 7.45
C GLU A 55 -22.75 11.65 8.44
N ASP A 56 -23.02 11.88 9.72
CA ASP A 56 -22.02 11.67 10.78
C ASP A 56 -21.77 10.18 11.01
N ILE A 57 -22.79 9.36 10.87
CA ILE A 57 -22.72 7.90 11.01
C ILE A 57 -22.97 7.27 9.64
N VAL A 58 -22.08 6.36 9.25
CA VAL A 58 -22.23 5.62 7.99
C VAL A 58 -22.32 4.12 8.28
N TYR A 59 -23.04 3.43 7.40
CA TYR A 59 -23.10 1.97 7.39
C TYR A 59 -22.34 1.49 6.17
N ILE A 60 -21.27 0.74 6.40
CA ILE A 60 -20.35 0.37 5.34
C ILE A 60 -19.93 -1.08 5.50
N GLU A 61 -19.78 -1.78 4.38
CA GLU A 61 -19.31 -3.16 4.37
C GLU A 61 -17.80 -3.20 4.56
N ASP A 62 -17.34 -4.03 5.50
CA ASP A 62 -15.90 -4.21 5.74
C ASP A 62 -15.30 -5.25 4.77
N SER A 63 -14.00 -5.55 4.92
CA SER A 63 -13.31 -6.49 4.04
C SER A 63 -13.77 -7.94 4.17
N TYR A 64 -14.53 -8.27 5.23
CA TYR A 64 -15.16 -9.59 5.42
C TYR A 64 -16.62 -9.60 4.98
N ASN A 65 -17.08 -8.56 4.28
CA ASN A 65 -18.42 -8.42 3.77
C ASN A 65 -19.49 -8.34 4.87
N ASN A 66 -19.15 -7.78 6.01
CA ASN A 66 -20.06 -7.52 7.12
C ASN A 66 -20.41 -6.03 7.17
N PRO A 67 -21.69 -5.66 7.41
CA PRO A 67 -22.04 -4.26 7.60
C PRO A 67 -21.52 -3.76 8.94
N VAL A 68 -20.90 -2.58 8.93
CA VAL A 68 -20.34 -1.94 10.12
C VAL A 68 -20.92 -0.54 10.24
N GLN A 69 -21.35 -0.18 11.43
CA GLN A 69 -21.74 1.19 11.77
C GLN A 69 -20.50 1.94 12.24
N ALA A 70 -20.17 3.05 11.61
CA ALA A 70 -18.94 3.77 11.89
C ALA A 70 -19.17 5.29 11.92
N ASP A 71 -18.41 5.99 12.79
CA ASP A 71 -18.29 7.43 12.72
C ASP A 71 -17.50 7.78 11.45
N ARG A 72 -18.14 8.54 10.57
CA ARG A 72 -17.59 8.87 9.25
C ARG A 72 -16.29 9.63 9.34
N VAL A 73 -16.22 10.65 10.17
CA VAL A 73 -15.05 11.53 10.26
C VAL A 73 -13.87 10.78 10.88
N GLU A 74 -14.11 9.99 11.92
CA GLU A 74 -13.06 9.20 12.56
C GLU A 74 -12.51 8.15 11.59
N LEU A 75 -13.39 7.44 10.88
CA LEU A 75 -12.96 6.45 9.90
C LEU A 75 -12.22 7.11 8.74
N LEU A 76 -12.74 8.22 8.22
CA LEU A 76 -12.09 8.96 7.13
C LEU A 76 -10.68 9.40 7.52
N ASN A 77 -10.51 9.94 8.73
CA ASN A 77 -9.20 10.38 9.20
C ASN A 77 -8.23 9.22 9.35
N LEU A 78 -8.68 8.09 9.91
CA LEU A 78 -7.84 6.90 10.06
C LEU A 78 -7.41 6.34 8.70
N ILE A 79 -8.35 6.18 7.78
CA ILE A 79 -8.08 5.62 6.44
C ILE A 79 -7.16 6.55 5.64
N SER A 80 -7.41 7.86 5.67
CA SER A 80 -6.61 8.84 4.95
C SER A 80 -5.18 8.90 5.46
N THR A 81 -5.01 8.93 6.79
CA THR A 81 -3.70 8.96 7.41
C THR A 81 -2.93 7.67 7.13
N THR A 82 -3.58 6.53 7.29
CA THR A 82 -2.96 5.23 7.01
C THR A 82 -2.50 5.13 5.56
N TYR A 83 -3.37 5.50 4.61
CA TYR A 83 -3.03 5.44 3.20
C TYR A 83 -1.83 6.35 2.88
N ARG A 84 -1.87 7.60 3.33
CA ARG A 84 -0.79 8.55 3.09
C ARG A 84 0.54 8.06 3.66
N ASP A 85 0.54 7.60 4.92
CA ASP A 85 1.77 7.19 5.59
C ASP A 85 2.36 5.92 4.98
N VAL A 86 1.52 4.94 4.66
CA VAL A 86 1.96 3.68 4.06
C VAL A 86 2.51 3.90 2.65
N VAL A 87 1.79 4.66 1.83
CA VAL A 87 2.19 4.86 0.43
C VAL A 87 3.44 5.76 0.34
N SER A 88 3.55 6.80 1.17
CA SER A 88 4.74 7.65 1.18
C SER A 88 5.98 6.89 1.67
N ASN A 89 5.83 6.01 2.66
CA ASN A 89 6.92 5.16 3.12
C ASN A 89 7.32 4.14 2.04
N TRP A 90 6.35 3.55 1.35
CA TRP A 90 6.61 2.66 0.21
C TRP A 90 7.39 3.39 -0.88
N TYR A 91 6.96 4.61 -1.22
CA TYR A 91 7.67 5.45 -2.19
C TYR A 91 9.13 5.67 -1.78
N ASP A 92 9.37 6.02 -0.51
CA ASP A 92 10.72 6.26 0.00
C ASP A 92 11.60 5.01 -0.09
N GLU A 93 11.06 3.84 0.27
CA GLU A 93 11.78 2.58 0.18
C GLU A 93 12.11 2.21 -1.26
N LEU A 94 11.19 2.47 -2.19
CA LEU A 94 11.42 2.24 -3.61
C LEU A 94 12.51 3.17 -4.15
N GLN A 95 12.53 4.44 -3.72
CA GLN A 95 13.56 5.40 -4.12
C GLN A 95 14.94 5.03 -3.58
N LYS A 96 15.03 4.53 -2.37
CA LYS A 96 16.29 4.01 -1.82
C LYS A 96 16.84 2.88 -2.68
N SER A 97 16.01 1.93 -3.08
CA SER A 97 16.40 0.83 -3.97
C SER A 97 16.90 1.34 -5.31
N ASN A 98 16.22 2.33 -5.89
CA ASN A 98 16.62 2.92 -7.17
C ASN A 98 17.96 3.65 -7.07
N ARG A 99 18.22 4.35 -5.97
CA ARG A 99 19.51 5.03 -5.73
C ARG A 99 20.65 4.04 -5.60
N ILE A 100 20.48 2.98 -4.84
CA ILE A 100 21.48 1.92 -4.69
C ILE A 100 21.78 1.30 -6.05
N ARG A 101 20.76 1.03 -6.86
CA ARG A 101 20.90 0.49 -8.21
C ARG A 101 21.72 1.43 -9.11
N ARG A 102 21.45 2.74 -9.06
CA ARG A 102 22.20 3.74 -9.84
C ARG A 102 23.66 3.79 -9.43
N ALA A 103 23.94 3.77 -8.13
CA ALA A 103 25.30 3.77 -7.60
C ALA A 103 26.08 2.54 -8.07
N ASN A 104 25.44 1.37 -8.14
CA ASN A 104 26.09 0.13 -8.55
C ASN A 104 26.30 0.02 -10.06
N ASN A 105 25.67 0.88 -10.86
CA ASN A 105 25.79 0.89 -12.32
C ASN A 105 26.82 1.89 -12.86
N VAL A 106 27.54 2.56 -11.99
CA VAL A 106 28.57 3.56 -12.38
C VAL A 106 29.91 2.91 -12.68
#